data_bf3ee2860bf1131be7cdea7c2353e138
#
_entry.id   bf3ee2860bf1131be7cdea7c2353e138
#
_cell.length_a   1.000
_cell.length_b   1.000
_cell.length_c   1.000
_cell.angle_alpha   90.00
_cell.angle_beta   90.00
_cell.angle_gamma   90.00
#
_symmetry.space_group_name_H-M   'P 1'
#
loop_
_entity.id
_entity.type
_entity.pdbx_description
1 polymer ?
#
loop_
_entity_poly.entity_id
_entity_poly.type
_entity_poly.pdbx_seq_one_letter_code
_entity_poly.pdbx_strand_id
1 'polypeptide(L)'
;MKRVVITGLGAVSPVGNDTDSTWEALKSGQNGIDKITLFDPSRSKVHLVAEVKNFDYSGYIDAKSAKRMDRFTQFVVCAAKMAYEASGLGTSAFDRSDVRVVIGSGIGGLQTIQEQIEKLTLKGPGKVSPFFIPSSIVNIAPAHVSMELGFQGPCTAIVTACASGTDAVGDAFRSIRDGYHSIAFAGGCEAAITESGIAGFANMTALHSGDDRNRASIPFDKDRSGFVMGEGSGVLVLEELEHALARNAKIYAEITGYGQSCDAYHITSPDPEGKGAIKAMQRALSD
;
A
#
# COMPACT_ATOMS: atom_id res chain seq x y z
N MET A 1 28.94 -2.35 0.92
CA MET A 1 27.50 -2.11 0.96
C MET A 1 27.05 -1.97 2.40
N LYS A 2 26.10 -1.08 2.69
CA LYS A 2 25.56 -0.86 4.03
C LYS A 2 24.50 -1.94 4.34
N ARG A 3 24.37 -2.29 5.62
CA ARG A 3 23.29 -3.19 6.07
C ARG A 3 22.01 -2.36 6.32
N VAL A 4 20.86 -2.93 6.00
CA VAL A 4 19.58 -2.22 6.06
C VAL A 4 18.62 -2.96 7.01
N VAL A 5 18.12 -2.23 8.01
CA VAL A 5 17.25 -2.79 9.04
C VAL A 5 15.89 -2.08 9.06
N ILE A 6 14.89 -2.77 9.59
CA ILE A 6 13.54 -2.25 9.81
C ILE A 6 13.44 -1.79 11.26
N THR A 7 13.16 -0.52 11.48
CA THR A 7 13.04 0.09 12.80
C THR A 7 11.65 0.58 13.14
N GLY A 8 10.73 0.66 12.18
CA GLY A 8 9.35 1.06 12.42
C GLY A 8 8.37 0.34 11.49
N LEU A 9 7.17 0.11 11.99
CA LEU A 9 6.08 -0.59 11.30
C LEU A 9 4.79 0.19 11.47
N GLY A 10 4.03 0.35 10.40
CA GLY A 10 2.67 0.89 10.44
C GLY A 10 1.78 0.15 9.45
N ALA A 11 0.56 -0.17 9.86
CA ALA A 11 -0.37 -0.92 9.06
C ALA A 11 -1.81 -0.45 9.25
N VAL A 12 -2.57 -0.45 8.18
CA VAL A 12 -4.03 -0.33 8.15
C VAL A 12 -4.54 -1.44 7.23
N SER A 13 -5.39 -2.31 7.76
CA SER A 13 -5.84 -3.51 7.04
C SER A 13 -7.31 -3.84 7.33
N PRO A 14 -7.95 -4.73 6.55
CA PRO A 14 -9.31 -5.19 6.81
C PRO A 14 -9.51 -5.91 8.16
N VAL A 15 -8.43 -6.27 8.83
CA VAL A 15 -8.47 -6.98 10.11
C VAL A 15 -7.92 -6.16 11.29
N GLY A 16 -7.40 -4.95 11.03
CA GLY A 16 -6.90 -4.06 12.07
C GLY A 16 -6.55 -2.67 11.52
N ASN A 17 -6.78 -1.62 12.32
CA ASN A 17 -6.49 -0.23 11.95
C ASN A 17 -5.13 0.26 12.45
N ASP A 18 -4.33 -0.62 13.03
CA ASP A 18 -2.95 -0.42 13.48
C ASP A 18 -2.16 -1.74 13.35
N THR A 19 -0.85 -1.67 13.60
CA THR A 19 0.05 -2.82 13.47
C THR A 19 -0.28 -3.93 14.49
N ASP A 20 -0.58 -3.57 15.73
CA ASP A 20 -0.80 -4.53 16.79
C ASP A 20 -2.13 -5.28 16.62
N SER A 21 -3.22 -4.55 16.36
CA SER A 21 -4.53 -5.16 16.08
C SER A 21 -4.50 -6.03 14.81
N THR A 22 -3.80 -5.60 13.76
CA THR A 22 -3.59 -6.40 12.55
C THR A 22 -2.84 -7.69 12.87
N TRP A 23 -1.77 -7.61 13.64
CA TRP A 23 -0.97 -8.77 14.02
C TRP A 23 -1.74 -9.78 14.90
N GLU A 24 -2.47 -9.31 15.91
CA GLU A 24 -3.31 -10.16 16.75
C GLU A 24 -4.41 -10.86 15.95
N ALA A 25 -5.05 -10.14 15.03
CA ALA A 25 -6.06 -10.71 14.14
C ALA A 25 -5.46 -11.79 13.21
N LEU A 26 -4.28 -11.57 12.65
CA LEU A 26 -3.58 -12.56 11.81
C LEU A 26 -3.21 -13.82 12.63
N LYS A 27 -2.68 -13.67 13.84
CA LYS A 27 -2.35 -14.80 14.73
C LYS A 27 -3.57 -15.63 15.09
N SER A 28 -4.73 -14.98 15.27
CA SER A 28 -5.99 -15.66 15.60
C SER A 28 -6.71 -16.23 14.37
N GLY A 29 -6.18 -16.05 13.15
CA GLY A 29 -6.80 -16.50 11.90
C GLY A 29 -8.08 -15.75 11.55
N GLN A 30 -8.21 -14.49 11.96
CA GLN A 30 -9.39 -13.69 11.67
C GLN A 30 -9.50 -13.43 10.15
N ASN A 31 -10.70 -13.66 9.62
CA ASN A 31 -11.01 -13.42 8.22
C ASN A 31 -11.57 -12.00 8.03
N GLY A 32 -10.87 -11.16 7.27
CA GLY A 32 -11.29 -9.79 6.95
C GLY A 32 -12.26 -9.69 5.76
N ILE A 33 -12.55 -10.80 5.07
CA ILE A 33 -13.46 -10.82 3.92
C ILE A 33 -14.91 -10.73 4.41
N ASP A 34 -15.70 -9.86 3.77
CA ASP A 34 -17.12 -9.66 4.08
C ASP A 34 -17.86 -9.10 2.86
N LYS A 35 -19.17 -8.88 3.00
CA LYS A 35 -19.98 -8.24 1.97
C LYS A 35 -19.55 -6.80 1.73
N ILE A 36 -19.67 -6.35 0.48
CA ILE A 36 -19.43 -4.95 0.09
C ILE A 36 -20.40 -4.04 0.84
N THR A 37 -19.87 -2.97 1.47
CA THR A 37 -20.66 -1.93 2.14
C THR A 37 -20.39 -0.53 1.62
N LEU A 38 -19.31 -0.32 0.85
CA LEU A 38 -18.91 1.00 0.34
C LEU A 38 -19.80 1.51 -0.79
N PHE A 39 -20.52 0.61 -1.47
CA PHE A 39 -21.53 0.93 -2.50
C PHE A 39 -22.60 -0.16 -2.59
N ASP A 40 -23.68 0.07 -3.33
CA ASP A 40 -24.72 -0.93 -3.57
C ASP A 40 -24.26 -1.99 -4.59
N PRO A 41 -23.98 -3.24 -4.17
CA PRO A 41 -23.50 -4.30 -5.05
C PRO A 41 -24.60 -5.04 -5.80
N SER A 42 -25.86 -4.61 -5.74
CA SER A 42 -27.01 -5.34 -6.30
C SER A 42 -26.90 -5.63 -7.82
N ARG A 43 -26.13 -4.82 -8.53
CA ARG A 43 -25.82 -4.97 -9.96
C ARG A 43 -24.51 -5.70 -10.25
N SER A 44 -23.76 -6.06 -9.20
CA SER A 44 -22.46 -6.73 -9.30
C SER A 44 -22.61 -8.25 -9.25
N LYS A 45 -21.74 -8.98 -9.93
CA LYS A 45 -21.57 -10.44 -9.75
C LYS A 45 -20.66 -10.77 -8.58
N VAL A 46 -19.97 -9.77 -8.02
CA VAL A 46 -19.02 -9.91 -6.91
C VAL A 46 -19.61 -9.20 -5.71
N HIS A 47 -19.75 -9.92 -4.60
CA HIS A 47 -20.37 -9.42 -3.37
C HIS A 47 -19.41 -9.39 -2.20
N LEU A 48 -18.24 -10.07 -2.30
CA LEU A 48 -17.25 -10.20 -1.23
C LEU A 48 -16.01 -9.39 -1.54
N VAL A 49 -15.55 -8.65 -0.55
CA VAL A 49 -14.33 -7.83 -0.54
C VAL A 49 -13.70 -7.84 0.85
N ALA A 50 -12.53 -7.25 0.98
CA ALA A 50 -11.88 -7.03 2.27
C ALA A 50 -11.70 -5.52 2.51
N GLU A 51 -12.75 -4.88 3.03
CA GLU A 51 -12.79 -3.45 3.37
C GLU A 51 -12.11 -3.18 4.71
N VAL A 52 -11.41 -2.05 4.83
CA VAL A 52 -10.97 -1.52 6.12
C VAL A 52 -12.18 -0.96 6.86
N LYS A 53 -12.55 -1.61 7.97
CA LYS A 53 -13.74 -1.27 8.76
C LYS A 53 -13.38 -0.30 9.89
N ASN A 54 -14.32 0.58 10.23
CA ASN A 54 -14.20 1.53 11.34
C ASN A 54 -12.91 2.37 11.27
N PHE A 55 -12.48 2.72 10.07
CA PHE A 55 -11.28 3.52 9.87
C PHE A 55 -11.47 4.93 10.43
N ASP A 56 -10.66 5.29 11.40
CA ASP A 56 -10.59 6.63 11.98
C ASP A 56 -9.21 7.24 11.77
N TYR A 57 -9.15 8.26 10.95
CA TYR A 57 -7.93 9.01 10.67
C TYR A 57 -7.67 10.15 11.66
N SER A 58 -8.62 10.48 12.54
CA SER A 58 -8.63 11.74 13.33
C SER A 58 -7.45 11.88 14.28
N GLY A 59 -6.86 10.76 14.72
CA GLY A 59 -5.62 10.74 15.51
C GLY A 59 -4.35 11.11 14.72
N TYR A 60 -4.42 11.09 13.39
CA TYR A 60 -3.26 11.25 12.51
C TYR A 60 -3.39 12.39 11.50
N ILE A 61 -4.61 12.69 11.03
CA ILE A 61 -4.86 13.64 9.95
C ILE A 61 -5.95 14.63 10.40
N ASP A 62 -5.73 15.94 10.24
CA ASP A 62 -6.79 16.90 10.50
C ASP A 62 -7.93 16.79 9.48
N ALA A 63 -9.16 17.11 9.93
CA ALA A 63 -10.36 16.92 9.14
C ALA A 63 -10.40 17.74 7.83
N LYS A 64 -9.68 18.87 7.74
CA LYS A 64 -9.61 19.69 6.53
C LYS A 64 -8.67 19.06 5.50
N SER A 65 -7.55 18.55 5.93
CA SER A 65 -6.59 17.83 5.09
C SER A 65 -7.18 16.52 4.59
N ALA A 66 -7.83 15.75 5.46
CA ALA A 66 -8.46 14.48 5.10
C ALA A 66 -9.50 14.60 3.97
N LYS A 67 -10.28 15.70 3.95
CA LYS A 67 -11.25 15.98 2.86
C LYS A 67 -10.61 16.21 1.48
N ARG A 68 -9.31 16.41 1.42
CA ARG A 68 -8.55 16.64 0.18
C ARG A 68 -7.71 15.43 -0.22
N MET A 69 -7.81 14.36 0.56
CA MET A 69 -7.11 13.09 0.33
C MET A 69 -8.12 12.04 -0.11
N ASP A 70 -7.79 11.29 -1.16
CA ASP A 70 -8.48 10.03 -1.45
C ASP A 70 -8.15 9.01 -0.34
N ARG A 71 -8.99 7.99 -0.20
CA ARG A 71 -8.90 6.99 0.86
C ARG A 71 -7.54 6.26 0.90
N PHE A 72 -6.93 5.94 -0.26
CA PHE A 72 -5.60 5.31 -0.28
C PHE A 72 -4.52 6.20 0.33
N THR A 73 -4.63 7.52 0.13
CA THR A 73 -3.72 8.51 0.73
C THR A 73 -3.93 8.61 2.24
N GLN A 74 -5.17 8.59 2.71
CA GLN A 74 -5.46 8.59 4.15
C GLN A 74 -4.84 7.37 4.83
N PHE A 75 -4.97 6.18 4.23
CA PHE A 75 -4.37 4.95 4.77
C PHE A 75 -2.86 5.06 4.91
N VAL A 76 -2.17 5.50 3.87
CA VAL A 76 -0.70 5.55 3.91
C VAL A 76 -0.17 6.62 4.85
N VAL A 77 -0.85 7.76 4.99
CA VAL A 77 -0.46 8.79 5.96
C VAL A 77 -0.60 8.27 7.38
N CYS A 78 -1.70 7.59 7.72
CA CYS A 78 -1.87 6.96 9.02
C CYS A 78 -0.80 5.89 9.27
N ALA A 79 -0.60 4.97 8.33
CA ALA A 79 0.43 3.93 8.45
C ALA A 79 1.85 4.53 8.58
N ALA A 80 2.18 5.58 7.83
CA ALA A 80 3.49 6.23 7.92
C ALA A 80 3.71 6.92 9.28
N LYS A 81 2.69 7.57 9.84
CA LYS A 81 2.77 8.17 11.19
C LYS A 81 2.93 7.10 12.27
N MET A 82 2.19 5.99 12.19
CA MET A 82 2.39 4.83 13.08
C MET A 82 3.82 4.28 12.97
N ALA A 83 4.33 4.10 11.77
CA ALA A 83 5.70 3.64 11.54
C ALA A 83 6.74 4.63 12.11
N TYR A 84 6.51 5.93 11.95
CA TYR A 84 7.36 6.98 12.52
C TYR A 84 7.39 6.92 14.05
N GLU A 85 6.24 6.81 14.69
CA GLU A 85 6.10 6.67 16.15
C GLU A 85 6.81 5.39 16.63
N ALA A 86 6.51 4.24 16.01
CA ALA A 86 7.10 2.94 16.35
C ALA A 86 8.63 2.91 16.18
N SER A 87 9.17 3.70 15.24
CA SER A 87 10.62 3.81 15.01
C SER A 87 11.37 4.58 16.08
N GLY A 88 10.68 5.42 16.86
CA GLY A 88 11.30 6.32 17.84
C GLY A 88 12.12 7.47 17.23
N LEU A 89 12.02 7.70 15.91
CA LEU A 89 12.74 8.78 15.23
C LEU A 89 12.40 10.18 15.80
N GLY A 90 11.16 10.35 16.29
CA GLY A 90 10.71 11.63 16.86
C GLY A 90 11.52 12.11 18.07
N THR A 91 12.25 11.23 18.73
CA THR A 91 13.11 11.54 19.89
C THR A 91 14.60 11.64 19.54
N SER A 92 14.96 11.45 18.27
CA SER A 92 16.33 11.46 17.78
C SER A 92 16.59 12.65 16.86
N ALA A 93 17.82 13.13 16.85
CA ALA A 93 18.25 14.11 15.85
C ALA A 93 18.61 13.37 14.55
N PHE A 94 18.01 13.75 13.43
CA PHE A 94 18.35 13.29 12.10
C PHE A 94 18.06 14.38 11.06
N ASP A 95 18.70 14.28 9.92
CA ASP A 95 18.47 15.23 8.82
C ASP A 95 17.21 14.84 8.04
N ARG A 96 16.17 15.67 8.17
CA ARG A 96 14.90 15.46 7.43
C ARG A 96 15.05 15.65 5.92
N SER A 97 16.10 16.35 5.47
CA SER A 97 16.39 16.51 4.03
C SER A 97 16.99 15.26 3.39
N ASP A 98 17.49 14.32 4.20
CA ASP A 98 18.02 13.03 3.73
C ASP A 98 17.00 11.87 3.80
N VAL A 99 15.83 12.08 4.39
CA VAL A 99 14.82 11.02 4.48
C VAL A 99 14.12 10.80 3.15
N ARG A 100 14.29 9.62 2.58
CA ARG A 100 13.60 9.19 1.35
C ARG A 100 12.19 8.68 1.64
N VAL A 101 11.22 9.03 0.80
CA VAL A 101 9.86 8.47 0.85
C VAL A 101 9.54 7.77 -0.47
N VAL A 102 9.22 6.47 -0.41
CA VAL A 102 8.87 5.65 -1.58
C VAL A 102 7.60 4.87 -1.28
N ILE A 103 6.50 5.21 -1.95
CA ILE A 103 5.22 4.53 -1.75
C ILE A 103 4.73 3.95 -3.08
N GLY A 104 4.36 2.68 -3.04
CA GLY A 104 3.75 1.98 -4.16
C GLY A 104 2.23 2.04 -4.11
N SER A 105 1.59 2.23 -5.26
CA SER A 105 0.14 2.05 -5.45
C SER A 105 -0.11 1.68 -6.91
N GLY A 106 -1.01 0.73 -7.15
CA GLY A 106 -1.29 0.26 -8.50
C GLY A 106 -2.20 1.20 -9.29
N ILE A 107 -3.18 1.81 -8.62
CA ILE A 107 -4.26 2.57 -9.28
C ILE A 107 -4.32 4.02 -8.77
N GLY A 108 -4.01 4.26 -7.48
CA GLY A 108 -4.17 5.57 -6.87
C GLY A 108 -5.62 5.89 -6.49
N GLY A 109 -6.04 7.14 -6.65
CA GLY A 109 -7.32 7.65 -6.18
C GLY A 109 -8.52 7.28 -7.05
N LEU A 110 -8.81 5.99 -7.20
CA LEU A 110 -9.90 5.50 -8.04
C LEU A 110 -11.29 5.96 -7.56
N GLN A 111 -11.50 6.06 -6.25
CA GLN A 111 -12.75 6.59 -5.69
C GLN A 111 -12.93 8.04 -6.13
N THR A 112 -11.92 8.88 -5.97
CA THR A 112 -11.95 10.27 -6.42
C THR A 112 -12.21 10.37 -7.93
N ILE A 113 -11.56 9.53 -8.74
CA ILE A 113 -11.79 9.50 -10.20
C ILE A 113 -13.26 9.20 -10.50
N GLN A 114 -13.81 8.13 -9.94
CA GLN A 114 -15.20 7.73 -10.15
C GLN A 114 -16.17 8.86 -9.76
N GLU A 115 -16.04 9.41 -8.55
CA GLU A 115 -16.92 10.49 -8.05
C GLU A 115 -16.85 11.76 -8.90
N GLN A 116 -15.66 12.15 -9.36
CA GLN A 116 -15.52 13.38 -10.15
C GLN A 116 -15.97 13.22 -11.59
N ILE A 117 -15.82 12.04 -12.19
CA ILE A 117 -16.40 11.71 -13.51
C ILE A 117 -17.92 11.68 -13.43
N GLU A 118 -18.51 11.12 -12.37
CA GLU A 118 -19.95 11.16 -12.15
C GLU A 118 -20.46 12.62 -12.02
N LYS A 119 -19.80 13.47 -11.24
CA LYS A 119 -20.12 14.90 -11.14
C LYS A 119 -20.01 15.61 -12.47
N LEU A 120 -18.95 15.34 -13.26
CA LEU A 120 -18.77 15.89 -14.59
C LEU A 120 -19.96 15.52 -15.50
N THR A 121 -20.34 14.24 -15.51
CA THR A 121 -21.39 13.71 -16.37
C THR A 121 -22.78 14.26 -16.00
N LEU A 122 -23.11 14.30 -14.69
CA LEU A 122 -24.43 14.68 -14.24
C LEU A 122 -24.60 16.20 -14.05
N LYS A 123 -23.53 16.93 -13.74
CA LYS A 123 -23.62 18.37 -13.29
C LYS A 123 -22.75 19.31 -14.11
N GLY A 124 -21.98 18.80 -15.07
CA GLY A 124 -21.10 19.57 -15.96
C GLY A 124 -19.74 19.96 -15.34
N PRO A 125 -18.83 20.52 -16.16
CA PRO A 125 -17.42 20.72 -15.79
C PRO A 125 -17.22 21.71 -14.63
N GLY A 126 -18.11 22.68 -14.44
CA GLY A 126 -18.04 23.65 -13.34
C GLY A 126 -18.28 23.05 -11.93
N LYS A 127 -18.63 21.77 -11.84
CA LYS A 127 -18.86 21.07 -10.56
C LYS A 127 -17.76 20.06 -10.19
N VAL A 128 -16.78 19.88 -11.06
CA VAL A 128 -15.59 19.07 -10.77
C VAL A 128 -14.73 19.79 -9.75
N SER A 129 -14.23 19.03 -8.77
CA SER A 129 -13.39 19.56 -7.69
C SER A 129 -12.07 20.13 -8.24
N PRO A 130 -11.57 21.28 -7.75
CA PRO A 130 -10.22 21.74 -8.07
C PRO A 130 -9.13 20.80 -7.53
N PHE A 131 -9.48 19.94 -6.57
CA PHE A 131 -8.59 18.92 -6.02
C PHE A 131 -8.68 17.58 -6.75
N PHE A 132 -9.48 17.47 -7.82
CA PHE A 132 -9.65 16.20 -8.54
C PHE A 132 -8.30 15.59 -8.91
N ILE A 133 -7.50 16.29 -9.70
CA ILE A 133 -6.19 15.76 -10.14
C ILE A 133 -5.23 15.55 -8.97
N PRO A 134 -5.01 16.54 -8.07
CA PRO A 134 -4.13 16.34 -6.94
C PRO A 134 -4.52 15.17 -6.02
N SER A 135 -5.81 14.86 -5.87
CA SER A 135 -6.24 13.75 -5.01
C SER A 135 -6.20 12.39 -5.70
N SER A 136 -6.15 12.34 -7.04
CA SER A 136 -6.25 11.08 -7.79
C SER A 136 -4.91 10.51 -8.25
N ILE A 137 -3.89 11.34 -8.47
CA ILE A 137 -2.60 10.87 -8.99
C ILE A 137 -1.82 10.05 -7.96
N VAL A 138 -1.13 9.00 -8.43
CA VAL A 138 -0.47 8.03 -7.55
C VAL A 138 0.61 8.65 -6.65
N ASN A 139 1.38 9.60 -7.18
CA ASN A 139 2.47 10.23 -6.44
C ASN A 139 2.01 11.20 -5.34
N ILE A 140 0.71 11.43 -5.19
CA ILE A 140 0.20 12.22 -4.06
C ILE A 140 0.36 11.49 -2.72
N ALA A 141 0.33 10.15 -2.71
CA ALA A 141 0.50 9.34 -1.52
C ALA A 141 1.87 9.60 -0.83
N PRO A 142 3.03 9.39 -1.48
CA PRO A 142 4.32 9.74 -0.87
C PRO A 142 4.46 11.24 -0.59
N ALA A 143 3.86 12.12 -1.41
CA ALA A 143 3.91 13.55 -1.19
C ALA A 143 3.22 13.97 0.12
N HIS A 144 2.04 13.41 0.43
CA HIS A 144 1.37 13.64 1.71
C HIS A 144 2.17 13.09 2.88
N VAL A 145 2.78 11.90 2.78
CA VAL A 145 3.68 11.38 3.83
C VAL A 145 4.83 12.35 4.09
N SER A 146 5.47 12.85 3.03
CA SER A 146 6.56 13.82 3.15
C SER A 146 6.11 15.12 3.80
N MET A 147 4.97 15.69 3.39
CA MET A 147 4.42 16.92 3.96
C MET A 147 4.04 16.78 5.43
N GLU A 148 3.37 15.69 5.79
CA GLU A 148 2.87 15.43 7.14
C GLU A 148 4.01 15.15 8.15
N LEU A 149 5.12 14.56 7.70
CA LEU A 149 6.28 14.25 8.53
C LEU A 149 7.43 15.26 8.36
N GLY A 150 7.30 16.23 7.45
CA GLY A 150 8.31 17.25 7.20
C GLY A 150 9.59 16.72 6.55
N PHE A 151 9.49 15.65 5.74
CA PHE A 151 10.63 15.07 5.04
C PHE A 151 10.86 15.80 3.70
N GLN A 152 12.12 16.11 3.40
CA GLN A 152 12.51 16.91 2.24
C GLN A 152 13.45 16.17 1.30
N GLY A 153 13.75 14.90 1.58
CA GLY A 153 14.53 14.03 0.70
C GLY A 153 13.71 13.58 -0.54
N PRO A 154 14.27 12.70 -1.36
CA PRO A 154 13.58 12.19 -2.55
C PRO A 154 12.23 11.56 -2.21
N CYS A 155 11.20 11.97 -2.95
CA CYS A 155 9.83 11.54 -2.75
C CYS A 155 9.29 10.97 -4.07
N THR A 156 9.05 9.66 -4.13
CA THR A 156 8.69 8.96 -5.37
C THR A 156 7.55 7.98 -5.16
N ALA A 157 6.75 7.77 -6.22
CA ALA A 157 5.79 6.69 -6.29
C ALA A 157 6.30 5.59 -7.23
N ILE A 158 6.05 4.32 -6.86
CA ILE A 158 6.31 3.17 -7.73
C ILE A 158 4.98 2.55 -8.16
N VAL A 159 4.88 2.29 -9.46
CA VAL A 159 3.67 1.72 -10.08
C VAL A 159 4.08 0.48 -10.87
N THR A 160 3.94 -0.68 -10.25
CA THR A 160 4.16 -2.01 -10.83
C THR A 160 3.00 -2.94 -10.49
N ALA A 161 1.76 -2.40 -10.60
CA ALA A 161 0.52 -3.09 -10.24
C ALA A 161 0.59 -3.69 -8.82
N CYS A 162 0.27 -4.98 -8.66
CA CYS A 162 0.26 -5.66 -7.35
C CYS A 162 1.65 -5.72 -6.67
N ALA A 163 2.75 -5.57 -7.41
CA ALA A 163 4.10 -5.56 -6.89
C ALA A 163 4.56 -4.19 -6.37
N SER A 164 3.77 -3.11 -6.58
CA SER A 164 4.18 -1.73 -6.29
C SER A 164 4.72 -1.53 -4.87
N GLY A 165 4.07 -2.10 -3.85
CA GLY A 165 4.51 -1.99 -2.47
C GLY A 165 5.83 -2.71 -2.21
N THR A 166 6.01 -3.93 -2.74
CA THR A 166 7.26 -4.69 -2.63
C THR A 166 8.40 -3.98 -3.36
N ASP A 167 8.14 -3.45 -4.55
CA ASP A 167 9.13 -2.72 -5.33
C ASP A 167 9.53 -1.40 -4.65
N ALA A 168 8.60 -0.72 -3.98
CA ALA A 168 8.89 0.47 -3.18
C ALA A 168 9.86 0.15 -2.02
N VAL A 169 9.64 -0.95 -1.31
CA VAL A 169 10.53 -1.41 -0.25
C VAL A 169 11.90 -1.81 -0.82
N GLY A 170 11.93 -2.53 -1.94
CA GLY A 170 13.17 -2.93 -2.60
C GLY A 170 14.00 -1.77 -3.14
N ASP A 171 13.36 -0.75 -3.69
CA ASP A 171 14.03 0.46 -4.16
C ASP A 171 14.62 1.27 -2.99
N ALA A 172 13.85 1.43 -1.91
CA ALA A 172 14.34 2.07 -0.69
C ALA A 172 15.50 1.29 -0.06
N PHE A 173 15.41 -0.05 0.01
CA PHE A 173 16.47 -0.91 0.47
C PHE A 173 17.77 -0.66 -0.31
N ARG A 174 17.73 -0.69 -1.64
CA ARG A 174 18.89 -0.44 -2.49
C ARG A 174 19.47 0.96 -2.27
N SER A 175 18.62 1.95 -2.14
CA SER A 175 19.03 3.33 -1.90
C SER A 175 19.86 3.49 -0.62
N ILE A 176 19.48 2.81 0.48
CA ILE A 176 20.24 2.81 1.73
C ILE A 176 21.48 1.93 1.61
N ARG A 177 21.35 0.71 1.09
CA ARG A 177 22.47 -0.23 0.91
C ARG A 177 23.61 0.38 0.11
N ASP A 178 23.29 1.12 -0.94
CA ASP A 178 24.25 1.74 -1.84
C ASP A 178 24.75 3.11 -1.33
N GLY A 179 24.24 3.56 -0.16
CA GLY A 179 24.75 4.72 0.58
C GLY A 179 24.20 6.07 0.13
N TYR A 180 23.10 6.12 -0.61
CA TYR A 180 22.46 7.38 -1.02
C TYR A 180 21.69 8.04 0.11
N HIS A 181 21.12 7.26 1.03
CA HIS A 181 20.32 7.72 2.18
C HIS A 181 20.57 6.85 3.40
N SER A 182 20.33 7.40 4.59
CA SER A 182 20.42 6.66 5.85
C SER A 182 19.05 6.19 6.36
N ILE A 183 17.96 6.85 5.95
CA ILE A 183 16.59 6.57 6.38
C ILE A 183 15.66 6.60 5.18
N ALA A 184 14.74 5.64 5.11
CA ALA A 184 13.65 5.66 4.14
C ALA A 184 12.31 5.20 4.75
N PHE A 185 11.22 5.83 4.33
CA PHE A 185 9.86 5.39 4.53
C PHE A 185 9.39 4.70 3.25
N ALA A 186 9.10 3.42 3.33
CA ALA A 186 8.79 2.62 2.17
C ALA A 186 7.60 1.69 2.42
N GLY A 187 6.74 1.52 1.42
CA GLY A 187 5.58 0.66 1.55
C GLY A 187 4.59 0.79 0.41
N GLY A 188 3.35 0.41 0.65
CA GLY A 188 2.29 0.51 -0.34
C GLY A 188 0.94 0.83 0.25
N CYS A 189 0.04 1.32 -0.59
CA CYS A 189 -1.34 1.59 -0.25
C CYS A 189 -2.26 1.39 -1.46
N GLU A 190 -3.49 0.95 -1.20
CA GLU A 190 -4.52 0.86 -2.23
C GLU A 190 -5.92 1.00 -1.60
N ALA A 191 -6.86 1.65 -2.30
CA ALA A 191 -8.26 1.74 -1.93
C ALA A 191 -9.15 1.68 -3.19
N ALA A 192 -9.07 0.56 -3.91
CA ALA A 192 -9.72 0.40 -5.21
C ALA A 192 -11.10 -0.29 -5.14
N ILE A 193 -11.67 -0.49 -3.93
CA ILE A 193 -13.01 -1.05 -3.73
C ILE A 193 -14.06 0.01 -4.09
N THR A 194 -14.28 0.17 -5.38
CA THR A 194 -15.28 1.06 -5.98
C THR A 194 -16.12 0.26 -6.96
N GLU A 195 -17.28 0.79 -7.37
CA GLU A 195 -18.13 0.11 -8.36
C GLU A 195 -17.35 -0.12 -9.68
N SER A 196 -16.59 0.89 -10.14
CA SER A 196 -15.77 0.77 -11.36
C SER A 196 -14.60 -0.20 -11.20
N GLY A 197 -13.93 -0.22 -10.04
CA GLY A 197 -12.84 -1.15 -9.74
C GLY A 197 -13.32 -2.59 -9.73
N ILE A 198 -14.40 -2.87 -9.00
CA ILE A 198 -15.01 -4.21 -8.96
C ILE A 198 -15.49 -4.62 -10.35
N ALA A 199 -16.18 -3.75 -11.08
CA ALA A 199 -16.68 -4.07 -12.43
C ALA A 199 -15.52 -4.38 -13.40
N GLY A 200 -14.43 -3.60 -13.36
CA GLY A 200 -13.25 -3.82 -14.20
C GLY A 200 -12.63 -5.20 -14.00
N PHE A 201 -12.32 -5.55 -12.76
CA PHE A 201 -11.72 -6.85 -12.43
C PHE A 201 -12.70 -8.02 -12.57
N ALA A 202 -14.00 -7.82 -12.29
CA ALA A 202 -15.02 -8.85 -12.50
C ALA A 202 -15.19 -9.21 -13.99
N ASN A 203 -15.18 -8.20 -14.87
CA ASN A 203 -15.27 -8.43 -16.32
C ASN A 203 -14.03 -9.12 -16.91
N MET A 204 -12.87 -8.99 -16.22
CA MET A 204 -11.67 -9.78 -16.53
C MET A 204 -11.75 -11.22 -16.00
N THR A 205 -12.84 -11.60 -15.32
CA THR A 205 -12.98 -12.90 -14.62
C THR A 205 -11.88 -13.14 -13.57
N ALA A 206 -11.32 -12.09 -13.00
CA ALA A 206 -10.21 -12.16 -12.06
C ALA A 206 -10.66 -12.26 -10.60
N LEU A 207 -11.93 -11.88 -10.30
CA LEU A 207 -12.47 -11.89 -8.94
C LEU A 207 -13.27 -13.14 -8.64
N HIS A 208 -13.18 -13.59 -7.39
CA HIS A 208 -14.10 -14.59 -6.84
C HIS A 208 -15.54 -14.04 -6.82
N SER A 209 -16.51 -14.85 -7.28
CA SER A 209 -17.92 -14.48 -7.39
C SER A 209 -18.86 -15.33 -6.53
N GLY A 210 -18.33 -16.19 -5.66
CA GLY A 210 -19.14 -16.95 -4.70
C GLY A 210 -19.45 -16.15 -3.43
N ASP A 211 -20.34 -16.71 -2.59
CA ASP A 211 -20.81 -16.04 -1.36
C ASP A 211 -20.21 -16.61 -0.06
N ASP A 212 -19.45 -17.70 -0.15
CA ASP A 212 -18.78 -18.26 1.02
C ASP A 212 -17.45 -17.53 1.30
N ARG A 213 -17.48 -16.63 2.29
CA ARG A 213 -16.31 -15.84 2.71
C ARG A 213 -15.10 -16.70 3.12
N ASN A 214 -15.31 -17.92 3.61
CA ASN A 214 -14.24 -18.79 4.06
C ASN A 214 -13.58 -19.56 2.90
N ARG A 215 -14.23 -19.60 1.74
CA ARG A 215 -13.72 -20.20 0.50
C ARG A 215 -13.37 -19.15 -0.57
N ALA A 216 -13.52 -17.88 -0.27
CA ALA A 216 -13.35 -16.80 -1.26
C ALA A 216 -11.88 -16.58 -1.66
N SER A 217 -10.94 -16.65 -0.71
CA SER A 217 -9.50 -16.52 -0.96
C SER A 217 -8.77 -17.79 -0.54
N ILE A 218 -8.50 -18.68 -1.48
CA ILE A 218 -7.92 -20.00 -1.27
C ILE A 218 -6.75 -20.24 -2.24
N PRO A 219 -5.63 -19.51 -2.07
CA PRO A 219 -4.48 -19.61 -2.98
C PRO A 219 -3.97 -21.06 -3.04
N PHE A 220 -3.58 -21.50 -4.22
CA PHE A 220 -3.11 -22.84 -4.56
C PHE A 220 -4.17 -23.98 -4.47
N ASP A 221 -5.38 -23.72 -3.94
CA ASP A 221 -6.46 -24.71 -3.96
C ASP A 221 -6.95 -24.98 -5.40
N LYS A 222 -7.31 -26.23 -5.71
CA LYS A 222 -7.83 -26.60 -7.04
C LYS A 222 -9.15 -25.92 -7.39
N ASP A 223 -9.95 -25.60 -6.38
CA ASP A 223 -11.28 -24.99 -6.53
C ASP A 223 -11.22 -23.45 -6.47
N ARG A 224 -10.04 -22.84 -6.49
CA ARG A 224 -9.92 -21.38 -6.52
C ARG A 224 -10.54 -20.79 -7.78
N SER A 225 -11.23 -19.66 -7.64
CA SER A 225 -11.98 -19.06 -8.74
C SER A 225 -11.72 -17.56 -8.96
N GLY A 226 -10.64 -17.07 -8.41
CA GLY A 226 -10.24 -15.66 -8.49
C GLY A 226 -9.72 -15.14 -7.15
N PHE A 227 -9.37 -13.86 -7.10
CA PHE A 227 -8.97 -13.20 -5.86
C PHE A 227 -10.12 -12.40 -5.24
N VAL A 228 -9.98 -12.00 -3.98
CA VAL A 228 -10.86 -11.06 -3.29
C VAL A 228 -10.16 -9.72 -3.22
N MET A 229 -10.78 -8.65 -3.72
CA MET A 229 -10.22 -7.31 -3.65
C MET A 229 -10.16 -6.84 -2.20
N GLY A 230 -9.01 -6.34 -1.78
CA GLY A 230 -8.78 -5.71 -0.48
C GLY A 230 -8.34 -4.27 -0.62
N GLU A 231 -8.35 -3.56 0.51
CA GLU A 231 -7.79 -2.21 0.65
C GLU A 231 -6.93 -2.12 1.91
N GLY A 232 -6.06 -1.13 1.98
CA GLY A 232 -5.21 -0.91 3.14
C GLY A 232 -3.89 -0.24 2.81
N SER A 233 -3.00 -0.22 3.79
CA SER A 233 -1.63 0.28 3.66
C SER A 233 -0.69 -0.42 4.63
N GLY A 234 0.57 -0.59 4.21
CA GLY A 234 1.68 -0.97 5.06
C GLY A 234 2.89 -0.10 4.77
N VAL A 235 3.49 0.44 5.83
CA VAL A 235 4.70 1.28 5.74
C VAL A 235 5.76 0.77 6.70
N LEU A 236 6.99 0.69 6.22
CA LEU A 236 8.19 0.35 6.95
C LEU A 236 9.10 1.58 7.07
N VAL A 237 9.74 1.75 8.21
CA VAL A 237 10.92 2.61 8.35
C VAL A 237 12.15 1.74 8.15
N LEU A 238 12.91 2.02 7.10
CA LEU A 238 14.19 1.38 6.81
C LEU A 238 15.31 2.30 7.23
N GLU A 239 16.32 1.74 7.90
CA GLU A 239 17.52 2.49 8.32
C GLU A 239 18.80 1.73 8.01
N GLU A 240 19.86 2.48 7.78
CA GLU A 240 21.21 1.92 7.85
C GLU A 240 21.46 1.37 9.27
N LEU A 241 22.04 0.18 9.38
CA LEU A 241 22.27 -0.49 10.66
C LEU A 241 23.04 0.37 11.66
N GLU A 242 24.15 0.99 11.22
CA GLU A 242 24.98 1.82 12.10
C GLU A 242 24.23 3.07 12.60
N HIS A 243 23.40 3.68 11.76
CA HIS A 243 22.51 4.77 12.15
C HIS A 243 21.51 4.32 13.22
N ALA A 244 20.86 3.16 13.01
CA ALA A 244 19.90 2.60 13.96
C ALA A 244 20.55 2.25 15.30
N LEU A 245 21.75 1.64 15.29
CA LEU A 245 22.50 1.30 16.49
C LEU A 245 22.95 2.54 17.27
N ALA A 246 23.42 3.59 16.58
CA ALA A 246 23.88 4.83 17.21
C ALA A 246 22.81 5.55 18.04
N ARG A 247 21.52 5.35 17.69
CA ARG A 247 20.38 5.90 18.42
C ARG A 247 19.66 4.87 19.31
N ASN A 248 20.20 3.66 19.47
CA ASN A 248 19.60 2.54 20.20
C ASN A 248 18.17 2.20 19.70
N ALA A 249 17.96 2.22 18.39
CA ALA A 249 16.68 1.89 17.80
C ALA A 249 16.28 0.43 18.06
N LYS A 250 14.98 0.18 18.23
CA LYS A 250 14.46 -1.18 18.15
C LYS A 250 14.59 -1.67 16.70
N ILE A 251 15.24 -2.79 16.50
CA ILE A 251 15.39 -3.45 15.20
C ILE A 251 14.43 -4.64 15.16
N TYR A 252 13.52 -4.66 14.19
CA TYR A 252 12.56 -5.75 13.98
C TYR A 252 13.14 -6.85 13.10
N ALA A 253 13.83 -6.47 12.03
CA ALA A 253 14.43 -7.38 11.07
C ALA A 253 15.52 -6.67 10.24
N GLU A 254 16.29 -7.42 9.49
CA GLU A 254 17.21 -6.96 8.46
C GLU A 254 16.69 -7.38 7.08
N ILE A 255 16.77 -6.48 6.10
CA ILE A 255 16.52 -6.82 4.70
C ILE A 255 17.86 -7.19 4.08
N THR A 256 17.98 -8.43 3.60
CA THR A 256 19.24 -9.00 3.11
C THR A 256 19.31 -9.10 1.61
N GLY A 257 18.20 -8.94 0.89
CA GLY A 257 18.19 -9.01 -0.56
C GLY A 257 16.84 -8.63 -1.17
N TYR A 258 16.88 -8.18 -2.43
CA TYR A 258 15.73 -7.84 -3.24
C TYR A 258 15.91 -8.29 -4.69
N GLY A 259 14.90 -8.96 -5.24
CA GLY A 259 14.87 -9.43 -6.61
C GLY A 259 13.64 -8.99 -7.38
N GLN A 260 13.84 -8.60 -8.63
CA GLN A 260 12.79 -8.15 -9.55
C GLN A 260 12.97 -8.79 -10.92
N SER A 261 11.87 -9.09 -11.60
CA SER A 261 11.86 -9.62 -12.95
C SER A 261 10.59 -9.21 -13.70
N CYS A 262 10.56 -9.53 -15.00
CA CYS A 262 9.36 -9.39 -15.82
C CYS A 262 9.20 -10.67 -16.65
N ASP A 263 7.99 -11.19 -16.76
CA ASP A 263 7.68 -12.40 -17.54
C ASP A 263 7.79 -12.17 -19.03
N ALA A 264 7.50 -10.94 -19.51
CA ALA A 264 7.42 -10.61 -20.95
C ALA A 264 6.56 -11.61 -21.75
N TYR A 265 5.50 -12.10 -21.13
CA TYR A 265 4.65 -13.19 -21.66
C TYR A 265 3.27 -12.70 -22.09
N HIS A 266 2.49 -12.17 -21.15
CA HIS A 266 1.11 -11.74 -21.39
C HIS A 266 0.76 -10.57 -20.49
N ILE A 267 -0.26 -9.76 -20.88
CA ILE A 267 -0.62 -8.53 -20.16
C ILE A 267 -1.15 -8.79 -18.73
N THR A 268 -1.82 -9.93 -18.52
CA THR A 268 -2.45 -10.27 -17.23
C THR A 268 -2.09 -11.68 -16.71
N SER A 269 -1.76 -12.63 -17.59
CA SER A 269 -1.45 -14.01 -17.20
C SER A 269 0.04 -14.18 -16.91
N PRO A 270 0.41 -14.85 -15.80
CA PRO A 270 1.80 -15.18 -15.52
C PRO A 270 2.33 -16.21 -16.54
N ASP A 271 3.66 -16.27 -16.70
CA ASP A 271 4.33 -17.33 -17.45
C ASP A 271 3.94 -18.70 -16.85
N PRO A 272 3.42 -19.63 -17.66
CA PRO A 272 2.95 -20.94 -17.16
C PRO A 272 4.05 -21.79 -16.53
N GLU A 273 5.33 -21.56 -16.86
CA GLU A 273 6.48 -22.20 -16.24
C GLU A 273 7.01 -21.42 -15.01
N GLY A 274 6.43 -20.25 -14.69
CA GLY A 274 6.81 -19.44 -13.55
C GLY A 274 8.23 -18.84 -13.62
N LYS A 275 8.78 -18.70 -14.82
CA LYS A 275 10.18 -18.26 -15.03
C LYS A 275 10.49 -16.91 -14.40
N GLY A 276 9.56 -15.95 -14.49
CA GLY A 276 9.73 -14.63 -13.88
C GLY A 276 9.78 -14.70 -12.36
N ALA A 277 8.83 -15.41 -11.74
CA ALA A 277 8.80 -15.58 -10.28
C ALA A 277 10.06 -16.29 -9.76
N ILE A 278 10.49 -17.37 -10.43
CA ILE A 278 11.74 -18.08 -10.11
C ILE A 278 12.93 -17.12 -10.18
N LYS A 279 13.04 -16.33 -11.25
CA LYS A 279 14.14 -15.39 -11.44
C LYS A 279 14.16 -14.26 -10.39
N ALA A 280 13.00 -13.75 -10.00
CA ALA A 280 12.90 -12.76 -8.93
C ALA A 280 13.39 -13.33 -7.60
N MET A 281 12.94 -14.52 -7.22
CA MET A 281 13.39 -15.21 -6.00
C MET A 281 14.91 -15.50 -6.01
N GLN A 282 15.44 -16.02 -7.11
CA GLN A 282 16.88 -16.28 -7.26
C GLN A 282 17.71 -15.00 -7.11
N ARG A 283 17.25 -13.88 -7.69
CA ARG A 283 17.92 -12.59 -7.57
C ARG A 283 17.91 -12.08 -6.14
N ALA A 284 16.80 -12.23 -5.42
CA ALA A 284 16.72 -11.82 -4.02
C ALA A 284 17.66 -12.65 -3.12
N LEU A 285 17.83 -13.96 -3.42
CA LEU A 285 18.73 -14.84 -2.68
C LEU A 285 20.22 -14.58 -2.98
N SER A 286 20.52 -14.00 -4.13
CA SER A 286 21.89 -13.73 -4.57
C SER A 286 22.33 -12.26 -4.40
N ASP A 287 21.40 -11.38 -4.00
CA ASP A 287 21.66 -9.96 -3.80
C ASP A 287 22.35 -9.71 -2.44
#